data_10790962043166efafd32d4316486637
#
_entry.id   10790962043166efafd32d4316486637
#
_cell.length_a   1.000
_cell.length_b   1.000
_cell.length_c   1.000
_cell.angle_alpha   90.00
_cell.angle_beta   90.00
_cell.angle_gamma   90.00
#
_symmetry.space_group_name_H-M   'P 1'
#
loop_
_entity.id
_entity.type
_entity.pdbx_description
1 polymer ?
#
loop_
_entity_poly.entity_id
_entity_poly.type
_entity_poly.pdbx_seq_one_letter_code
_entity_poly.pdbx_strand_id
1 'polypeptide(L)'
;MRSNAVLSDNDVKLDKLEKSIQAALKRKRKIIEDSKLFTYDKLSELYGKEGQELLNAVTAEHALIQRLTNSGMTYEQIGELADDNNVGHQMSFTDKKNPYEN
;
A
#
# COMPACT_ATOMS: atom_id res chain seq x y z
N MET A 1 -7.01 58.41 7.95
CA MET A 1 -8.01 57.38 8.12
C MET A 1 -7.38 56.06 8.36
N ARG A 2 -7.47 55.66 9.57
CA ARG A 2 -6.85 54.43 10.00
C ARG A 2 -7.49 53.21 9.37
N SER A 3 -8.82 53.22 9.17
CA SER A 3 -9.54 52.06 8.65
C SER A 3 -9.08 51.67 7.26
N ASN A 4 -8.80 52.62 6.39
CA ASN A 4 -8.34 52.31 5.04
C ASN A 4 -6.96 51.65 5.07
N ALA A 5 -6.07 52.15 5.92
CA ALA A 5 -4.74 51.58 6.05
C ALA A 5 -4.81 50.17 6.62
N VAL A 6 -5.68 49.97 7.60
CA VAL A 6 -5.84 48.64 8.19
C VAL A 6 -6.36 47.62 7.18
N LEU A 7 -7.35 48.01 6.38
CA LEU A 7 -7.90 47.11 5.38
C LEU A 7 -6.89 46.79 4.30
N SER A 8 -6.14 47.77 3.87
CA SER A 8 -5.10 47.56 2.86
C SER A 8 -4.00 46.65 3.35
N ASP A 9 -3.58 46.84 4.62
CA ASP A 9 -2.58 45.97 5.23
C ASP A 9 -3.11 44.52 5.36
N ASN A 10 -4.36 44.40 5.72
CA ASN A 10 -4.96 43.09 5.87
C ASN A 10 -5.07 42.34 4.54
N ASP A 11 -5.40 43.08 3.47
CA ASP A 11 -5.47 42.50 2.13
C ASP A 11 -4.10 41.94 1.72
N VAL A 12 -3.03 42.66 2.01
CA VAL A 12 -1.69 42.19 1.71
C VAL A 12 -1.36 40.93 2.52
N LYS A 13 -1.72 40.95 3.81
CA LYS A 13 -1.47 39.78 4.66
C LYS A 13 -2.25 38.56 4.20
N LEU A 14 -3.51 38.77 3.83
CA LEU A 14 -4.34 37.69 3.34
C LEU A 14 -3.80 37.09 2.04
N ASP A 15 -3.32 37.97 1.14
CA ASP A 15 -2.75 37.52 -0.11
C ASP A 15 -1.52 36.65 0.13
N LYS A 16 -0.66 37.07 1.06
CA LYS A 16 0.53 36.28 1.41
C LYS A 16 0.17 34.94 2.01
N LEU A 17 -0.83 34.93 2.88
CA LEU A 17 -1.28 33.71 3.48
C LEU A 17 -1.85 32.76 2.44
N GLU A 18 -2.63 33.31 1.52
CA GLU A 18 -3.23 32.49 0.45
C GLU A 18 -2.14 31.84 -0.40
N LYS A 19 -1.11 32.59 -0.76
CA LYS A 19 -0.01 32.04 -1.54
C LYS A 19 0.73 30.96 -0.77
N SER A 20 0.89 31.16 0.53
CA SER A 20 1.56 30.20 1.39
C SER A 20 0.74 28.89 1.48
N ILE A 21 -0.58 29.02 1.60
CA ILE A 21 -1.50 27.87 1.64
C ILE A 21 -1.43 27.10 0.34
N GLN A 22 -1.47 27.81 -0.79
CA GLN A 22 -1.42 27.15 -2.10
C GLN A 22 -0.10 26.42 -2.29
N ALA A 23 1.00 26.99 -1.85
CA ALA A 23 2.30 26.34 -1.93
C ALA A 23 2.33 25.07 -1.06
N ALA A 24 1.75 25.15 0.13
CA ALA A 24 1.69 23.99 1.04
C ALA A 24 0.84 22.89 0.46
N LEU A 25 -0.30 23.23 -0.16
CA LEU A 25 -1.17 22.23 -0.79
C LEU A 25 -0.47 21.55 -1.95
N LYS A 26 0.30 22.32 -2.71
CA LYS A 26 1.05 21.75 -3.82
C LYS A 26 2.09 20.77 -3.33
N ARG A 27 2.81 21.11 -2.26
CA ARG A 27 3.78 20.21 -1.66
C ARG A 27 3.11 18.95 -1.13
N LYS A 28 1.94 19.12 -0.50
CA LYS A 28 1.18 18.00 0.03
C LYS A 28 0.81 17.02 -1.09
N ARG A 29 0.31 17.56 -2.21
CA ARG A 29 -0.08 16.69 -3.33
C ARG A 29 1.13 15.93 -3.88
N LYS A 30 2.27 16.60 -3.97
CA LYS A 30 3.47 15.94 -4.47
C LYS A 30 3.89 14.79 -3.56
N ILE A 31 3.83 14.99 -2.26
CA ILE A 31 4.18 13.93 -1.30
C ILE A 31 3.24 12.74 -1.44
N ILE A 32 1.94 13.00 -1.60
CA ILE A 32 0.97 11.94 -1.78
C ILE A 32 1.24 11.19 -3.09
N GLU A 33 1.53 11.91 -4.16
CA GLU A 33 1.83 11.29 -5.44
C GLU A 33 3.08 10.42 -5.37
N ASP A 34 4.12 10.90 -4.70
CA ASP A 34 5.34 10.13 -4.52
C ASP A 34 5.07 8.87 -3.73
N SER A 35 4.22 8.96 -2.70
CA SER A 35 3.85 7.80 -1.89
C SER A 35 3.08 6.77 -2.70
N LYS A 36 2.15 7.21 -3.51
CA LYS A 36 1.37 6.32 -4.37
C LYS A 36 2.28 5.60 -5.37
N LEU A 37 3.21 6.35 -5.96
CA LEU A 37 4.12 5.78 -6.93
C LEU A 37 5.03 4.75 -6.30
N PHE A 38 5.57 5.07 -5.13
CA PHE A 38 6.41 4.14 -4.40
C PHE A 38 5.66 2.85 -4.07
N THR A 39 4.41 3.00 -3.59
CA THR A 39 3.57 1.85 -3.25
C THR A 39 3.28 0.99 -4.48
N TYR A 40 2.94 1.65 -5.59
CA TYR A 40 2.68 0.93 -6.83
C TYR A 40 3.92 0.15 -7.28
N ASP A 41 5.07 0.81 -7.26
CA ASP A 41 6.31 0.18 -7.70
C ASP A 41 6.64 -1.03 -6.83
N LYS A 42 6.44 -0.92 -5.53
CA LYS A 42 6.71 -2.04 -4.62
C LYS A 42 5.77 -3.21 -4.87
N LEU A 43 4.48 -2.93 -5.07
CA LEU A 43 3.52 -3.98 -5.36
C LEU A 43 3.82 -4.65 -6.70
N SER A 44 4.16 -3.84 -7.69
CA SER A 44 4.51 -4.35 -9.01
C SER A 44 5.71 -5.29 -8.92
N GLU A 45 6.70 -4.91 -8.12
CA GLU A 45 7.89 -5.70 -7.90
C GLU A 45 7.57 -7.03 -7.21
N LEU A 46 6.74 -6.96 -6.16
CA LEU A 46 6.38 -8.15 -5.39
C LEU A 46 5.61 -9.17 -6.22
N TYR A 47 4.71 -8.71 -7.07
CA TYR A 47 3.84 -9.59 -7.83
C TYR A 47 4.35 -9.86 -9.25
N GLY A 48 5.35 -9.09 -9.70
CA GLY A 48 5.88 -9.23 -11.05
C GLY A 48 4.85 -8.88 -12.11
N LYS A 49 3.93 -7.97 -11.81
CA LYS A 49 2.83 -7.59 -12.68
C LYS A 49 2.60 -6.09 -12.63
N GLU A 50 1.91 -5.57 -13.62
CA GLU A 50 1.60 -4.15 -13.70
C GLU A 50 0.16 -3.95 -14.14
N GLY A 51 -0.35 -2.75 -13.86
CA GLY A 51 -1.66 -2.34 -14.35
C GLY A 51 -2.78 -3.24 -13.88
N GLN A 52 -3.65 -3.60 -14.82
CA GLN A 52 -4.83 -4.41 -14.51
C GLN A 52 -4.45 -5.77 -13.96
N GLU A 53 -3.38 -6.37 -14.46
CA GLU A 53 -2.92 -7.66 -13.97
C GLU A 53 -2.48 -7.58 -12.52
N LEU A 54 -1.81 -6.49 -12.15
CA LEU A 54 -1.41 -6.28 -10.77
C LEU A 54 -2.63 -6.16 -9.87
N LEU A 55 -3.59 -5.35 -10.28
CA LEU A 55 -4.83 -5.17 -9.50
C LEU A 55 -5.55 -6.50 -9.33
N ASN A 56 -5.64 -7.27 -10.41
CA ASN A 56 -6.31 -8.58 -10.36
C ASN A 56 -5.61 -9.53 -9.39
N ALA A 57 -4.29 -9.56 -9.41
CA ALA A 57 -3.51 -10.42 -8.53
C ALA A 57 -3.70 -10.05 -7.07
N VAL A 58 -3.61 -8.76 -6.76
CA VAL A 58 -3.78 -8.28 -5.39
C VAL A 58 -5.21 -8.54 -4.90
N THR A 59 -6.19 -8.29 -5.75
CA THR A 59 -7.60 -8.50 -5.41
C THR A 59 -7.89 -9.97 -5.13
N ALA A 60 -7.36 -10.85 -5.97
CA ALA A 60 -7.57 -12.30 -5.80
C ALA A 60 -6.94 -12.79 -4.49
N GLU A 61 -5.74 -12.34 -4.19
CA GLU A 61 -5.05 -12.72 -2.97
C GLU A 61 -5.79 -12.19 -1.75
N HIS A 62 -6.25 -10.94 -1.83
CA HIS A 62 -7.02 -10.34 -0.75
C HIS A 62 -8.30 -11.12 -0.48
N ALA A 63 -9.01 -11.52 -1.54
CA ALA A 63 -10.25 -12.27 -1.42
C ALA A 63 -10.00 -13.62 -0.76
N LEU A 64 -8.89 -14.27 -1.11
CA LEU A 64 -8.53 -15.56 -0.52
C LEU A 64 -8.30 -15.40 0.99
N ILE A 65 -7.51 -14.41 1.37
CA ILE A 65 -7.22 -14.17 2.79
C ILE A 65 -8.51 -13.81 3.54
N GLN A 66 -9.37 -13.01 2.93
CA GLN A 66 -10.64 -12.66 3.54
C GLN A 66 -11.53 -13.87 3.81
N ARG A 67 -11.55 -14.81 2.88
CA ARG A 67 -12.33 -16.03 3.10
C ARG A 67 -11.80 -16.84 4.28
N LEU A 68 -10.48 -16.93 4.38
CA LEU A 68 -9.87 -17.66 5.50
C LEU A 68 -10.15 -16.98 6.83
N THR A 69 -10.01 -15.67 6.91
CA THR A 69 -10.27 -14.96 8.15
C THR A 69 -11.76 -14.96 8.50
N ASN A 70 -12.64 -14.90 7.50
CA ASN A 70 -14.08 -14.95 7.74
C ASN A 70 -14.52 -16.32 8.26
N SER A 71 -13.75 -17.36 7.95
CA SER A 71 -14.03 -18.71 8.45
C SER A 71 -13.50 -18.93 9.87
N GLY A 72 -12.85 -17.90 10.44
CA GLY A 72 -12.39 -17.94 11.83
C GLY A 72 -10.89 -18.12 11.99
N MET A 73 -10.15 -18.19 10.91
CA MET A 73 -8.70 -18.32 11.00
C MET A 73 -8.04 -16.99 11.32
N THR A 74 -7.00 -17.03 12.16
CA THR A 74 -6.17 -15.88 12.43
C THR A 74 -5.03 -15.85 11.41
N TYR A 75 -4.40 -14.68 11.27
CA TYR A 75 -3.24 -14.58 10.38
C TYR A 75 -2.13 -15.52 10.81
N GLU A 76 -2.00 -15.71 12.11
CA GLU A 76 -1.02 -16.63 12.68
C GLU A 76 -1.26 -18.06 12.20
N GLN A 77 -2.50 -18.50 12.26
CA GLN A 77 -2.88 -19.84 11.80
C GLN A 77 -2.64 -20.01 10.30
N ILE A 78 -2.93 -18.99 9.53
CA ILE A 78 -2.68 -19.02 8.09
C ILE A 78 -1.19 -19.18 7.81
N GLY A 79 -0.37 -18.47 8.59
CA GLY A 79 1.08 -18.59 8.46
C GLY A 79 1.59 -19.97 8.80
N GLU A 80 1.00 -20.60 9.81
CA GLU A 80 1.36 -21.95 10.21
C GLU A 80 1.06 -22.96 9.11
N LEU A 81 -0.03 -22.78 8.40
CA LEU A 81 -0.36 -23.68 7.29
C LEU A 81 0.73 -23.62 6.21
N ALA A 82 1.21 -22.44 5.90
CA ALA A 82 2.27 -22.29 4.93
C ALA A 82 3.56 -22.95 5.39
N ASP A 83 3.90 -22.80 6.68
CA ASP A 83 5.09 -23.42 7.26
C ASP A 83 4.98 -24.93 7.23
N ASP A 84 3.81 -25.47 7.59
CA ASP A 84 3.58 -26.91 7.58
C ASP A 84 3.76 -27.46 6.16
N ASN A 85 3.25 -26.75 5.16
CA ASN A 85 3.39 -27.19 3.77
C ASN A 85 4.86 -27.21 3.35
N ASN A 86 5.65 -26.26 3.82
CA ASN A 86 7.07 -26.22 3.51
C ASN A 86 7.83 -27.36 4.16
N VAL A 87 7.47 -27.73 5.37
CA VAL A 87 8.10 -28.83 6.10
C VAL A 87 7.69 -30.16 5.53
N GLY A 88 6.43 -30.28 5.23
CA GLY A 88 5.90 -31.50 4.70
C GLY A 88 6.40 -31.86 3.34
N HIS A 89 7.02 -31.55 2.51
CA HIS A 89 7.50 -31.90 1.20
C HIS A 89 8.74 -31.98 0.91
N GLN A 90 9.05 -31.81 1.49
CA GLN A 90 10.20 -31.90 1.19
C GLN A 90 10.55 -32.42 0.86
N MET A 91 9.75 -32.47 0.87
CA MET A 91 10.32 -32.86 0.62
C MET A 91 10.10 -33.13 -0.17
N SER A 92 9.30 -32.92 -0.15
CA SER A 92 9.69 -32.98 -0.85
C SER A 92 9.77 -33.00 -1.50
N PHE A 93 9.29 -33.37 -1.50
CA PHE A 93 9.80 -33.20 -2.04
C PHE A 93 10.27 -33.51 -2.36
N THR A 94 9.82 -33.63 -1.99
CA THR A 94 10.57 -33.66 -2.16
C THR A 94 10.72 -34.21 -2.29
N ASP A 95 10.03 -34.57 -1.87
CA ASP A 95 10.52 -34.83 -1.76
C ASP A 95 10.40 -35.50 -2.12
N LYS A 96 9.83 -35.71 -1.96
CA LYS A 96 10.12 -35.99 -1.97
C LYS A 96 10.30 -36.54 -2.37
N LYS A 97 9.51 -36.84 -2.03
CA LYS A 97 9.89 -37.11 -2.04
C LYS A 97 10.13 -37.60 -2.43
N ASN A 98 9.43 -38.16 -2.05
CA ASN A 98 10.00 -38.44 -2.07
C ASN A 98 10.01 -38.97 -2.47
N PRO A 99 9.54 -39.05 -1.92
CA PRO A 99 10.03 -39.12 -1.96
C PRO A 99 9.99 -39.50 -2.51
N TYR A 100 9.83 -38.81 -2.16
CA TYR A 100 10.35 -38.71 -2.12
C TYR A 100 10.76 -38.87 -2.54
N GLU A 101 10.32 -38.82 -2.01
CA GLU A 101 11.11 -38.47 -1.87
C GLU A 101 11.68 -38.39 -2.33
N ASN A 102 11.05 -38.68 -2.02
CA ASN A 102 12.07 -38.32 -2.17
C ASN A 102 12.32 -38.36 -2.61
#